data_6e14952f7499a6707923c1cb06dc9bb3
#
_entry.id   6e14952f7499a6707923c1cb06dc9bb3
#
_cell.length_a   1.000
_cell.length_b   1.000
_cell.length_c   1.000
_cell.angle_alpha   90.00
_cell.angle_beta   90.00
_cell.angle_gamma   90.00
#
_symmetry.space_group_name_H-M   'P 1'
#
loop_
_entity.id
_entity.type
_entity.pdbx_description
1 polymer ?
#
loop_
_entity_poly.entity_id
_entity_poly.type
_entity_poly.pdbx_seq_one_letter_code
_entity_poly.pdbx_strand_id
1 'polypeptide(L)'
;VNILEATGCVTNLSCGVENPTTNFVELAKIVNSAVFQNALQKFLDEGLPYAAAYEKALQNLANSSKLNTPNDILALEYSRALQGTNITPLFIQREAANYNDENIEGTIASATAIRKAFLENNVDSLKKAIPQNVWQALESHQAINEKLLWNLVSYRLRLLTTSEIANRCQCTEG
;
A
#
# COMPACT_ATOMS: atom_id res chain seq x y z
N VAL A 1 6.43 9.45 8.19
CA VAL A 1 6.92 9.26 9.56
C VAL A 1 7.61 10.52 10.05
N ASN A 2 8.59 11.09 9.35
CA ASN A 2 9.37 12.25 9.81
C ASN A 2 8.50 13.46 10.24
N ILE A 3 7.40 13.74 9.52
CA ILE A 3 6.47 14.81 9.92
C ILE A 3 5.79 14.48 11.25
N LEU A 4 5.37 13.23 11.45
CA LEU A 4 4.74 12.79 12.69
C LEU A 4 5.70 12.89 13.88
N GLU A 5 6.94 12.46 13.69
CA GLU A 5 8.00 12.57 14.69
C GLU A 5 8.28 14.04 15.05
N ALA A 6 8.37 14.91 14.06
CA ALA A 6 8.63 16.34 14.25
C ALA A 6 7.53 17.06 15.06
N THR A 7 6.31 16.51 15.13
CA THR A 7 5.25 17.08 15.98
C THR A 7 5.53 16.90 17.47
N GLY A 8 6.34 15.92 17.86
CA GLY A 8 6.67 15.58 19.25
C GLY A 8 5.52 15.03 20.09
N CYS A 9 4.32 14.85 19.50
CA CYS A 9 3.14 14.41 20.25
C CYS A 9 2.63 13.00 19.83
N VAL A 10 3.17 12.43 18.76
CA VAL A 10 2.79 11.10 18.27
C VAL A 10 3.66 10.03 18.94
N THR A 11 3.03 9.15 19.69
CA THR A 11 3.71 8.03 20.38
C THR A 11 3.50 6.67 19.68
N ASN A 12 2.39 6.53 18.94
CA ASN A 12 2.04 5.29 18.29
C ASN A 12 1.58 5.51 16.85
N LEU A 13 1.95 4.59 15.95
CA LEU A 13 1.41 4.49 14.60
C LEU A 13 0.66 3.16 14.46
N SER A 14 -0.67 3.23 14.30
CA SER A 14 -1.51 2.05 14.14
C SER A 14 -1.76 1.72 12.69
N CYS A 15 -1.69 0.43 12.32
CA CYS A 15 -2.11 -0.05 11.01
C CYS A 15 -2.75 -1.44 11.09
N GLY A 16 -3.67 -1.71 10.13
CA GLY A 16 -4.31 -3.01 10.00
C GLY A 16 -3.40 -4.02 9.29
N VAL A 17 -3.38 -5.26 9.77
CA VAL A 17 -2.60 -6.37 9.19
C VAL A 17 -3.47 -7.60 8.99
N GLU A 18 -3.15 -8.43 8.01
CA GLU A 18 -3.79 -9.73 7.82
C GLU A 18 -3.17 -10.81 8.71
N ASN A 19 -1.86 -10.73 8.97
CA ASN A 19 -1.11 -11.70 9.78
C ASN A 19 -0.54 -11.07 11.05
N PRO A 20 -1.34 -10.94 12.13
CA PRO A 20 -0.92 -10.25 13.36
C PRO A 20 0.20 -10.98 14.12
N THR A 21 0.47 -12.25 13.81
CA THR A 21 1.57 -13.04 14.40
C THR A 21 2.93 -12.72 13.77
N THR A 22 2.96 -11.97 12.66
CA THR A 22 4.19 -11.57 12.00
C THR A 22 4.93 -10.50 12.80
N ASN A 23 6.20 -10.71 13.10
CA ASN A 23 7.02 -9.70 13.76
C ASN A 23 7.58 -8.70 12.73
N PHE A 24 6.75 -7.72 12.33
CA PHE A 24 7.13 -6.71 11.33
C PHE A 24 8.32 -5.85 11.78
N VAL A 25 8.49 -5.63 13.08
CA VAL A 25 9.60 -4.84 13.61
C VAL A 25 10.94 -5.57 13.40
N GLU A 26 10.97 -6.87 13.64
CA GLU A 26 12.17 -7.68 13.41
C GLU A 26 12.45 -7.83 11.92
N LEU A 27 11.42 -8.07 11.10
CA LEU A 27 11.57 -8.10 9.65
C LEU A 27 12.12 -6.79 9.10
N ALA A 28 11.68 -5.66 9.64
CA ALA A 28 12.20 -4.35 9.26
C ALA A 28 13.70 -4.19 9.52
N LYS A 29 14.19 -4.72 10.65
CA LYS A 29 15.64 -4.73 10.95
C LYS A 29 16.41 -5.56 9.94
N ILE A 30 15.88 -6.75 9.59
CA ILE A 30 16.49 -7.63 8.59
C ILE A 30 16.58 -6.93 7.24
N VAL A 31 15.46 -6.35 6.77
CA VAL A 31 15.38 -5.68 5.46
C VAL A 31 16.31 -4.45 5.39
N ASN A 32 16.49 -3.74 6.48
CA ASN A 32 17.42 -2.60 6.53
C ASN A 32 18.90 -3.01 6.71
N SER A 33 19.19 -4.30 6.90
CA SER A 33 20.56 -4.77 7.07
C SER A 33 21.34 -4.82 5.75
N ALA A 34 22.66 -4.63 5.82
CA ALA A 34 23.54 -4.81 4.67
C ALA A 34 23.48 -6.24 4.09
N VAL A 35 23.23 -7.23 4.93
CA VAL A 35 23.09 -8.63 4.50
C VAL A 35 21.90 -8.80 3.58
N PHE A 36 20.76 -8.20 3.91
CA PHE A 36 19.57 -8.24 3.05
C PHE A 36 19.81 -7.51 1.73
N GLN A 37 20.42 -6.32 1.77
CA GLN A 37 20.69 -5.53 0.57
C GLN A 37 21.63 -6.28 -0.39
N ASN A 38 22.65 -6.95 0.14
CA ASN A 38 23.55 -7.77 -0.66
C ASN A 38 22.84 -9.00 -1.28
N ALA A 39 21.94 -9.65 -0.50
CA ALA A 39 21.17 -10.78 -1.01
C ALA A 39 20.17 -10.34 -2.09
N LEU A 40 19.51 -9.20 -1.89
CA LEU A 40 18.61 -8.61 -2.88
C LEU A 40 19.35 -8.27 -4.18
N GLN A 41 20.50 -7.59 -4.07
CA GLN A 41 21.32 -7.23 -5.24
C GLN A 41 21.75 -8.46 -6.03
N LYS A 42 22.17 -9.52 -5.36
CA LYS A 42 22.52 -10.79 -6.00
C LYS A 42 21.39 -11.33 -6.86
N PHE A 43 20.15 -11.34 -6.35
CA PHE A 43 18.99 -11.81 -7.11
C PHE A 43 18.60 -10.89 -8.27
N LEU A 44 18.81 -9.59 -8.11
CA LEU A 44 18.63 -8.62 -9.20
C LEU A 44 19.68 -8.85 -10.31
N ASP A 45 20.93 -9.12 -9.95
CA ASP A 45 22.02 -9.41 -10.89
C ASP A 45 21.78 -10.75 -11.64
N GLU A 46 21.04 -11.69 -11.03
CA GLU A 46 20.54 -12.93 -11.66
C GLU A 46 19.36 -12.66 -12.65
N GLY A 47 18.91 -11.41 -12.78
CA GLY A 47 17.86 -11.01 -13.71
C GLY A 47 16.43 -11.19 -13.17
N LEU A 48 16.24 -11.38 -11.87
CA LEU A 48 14.89 -11.44 -11.30
C LEU A 48 14.24 -10.05 -11.25
N PRO A 49 12.93 -9.96 -11.52
CA PRO A 49 12.17 -8.74 -11.22
C PRO A 49 12.26 -8.38 -9.74
N TYR A 50 12.26 -7.08 -9.44
CA TYR A 50 12.48 -6.57 -8.07
C TYR A 50 11.60 -7.26 -7.02
N ALA A 51 10.30 -7.43 -7.26
CA ALA A 51 9.38 -8.06 -6.30
C ALA A 51 9.77 -9.52 -6.00
N ALA A 52 10.17 -10.30 -7.03
CA ALA A 52 10.60 -11.68 -6.87
C ALA A 52 11.97 -11.78 -6.18
N ALA A 53 12.91 -10.88 -6.51
CA ALA A 53 14.22 -10.79 -5.87
C ALA A 53 14.08 -10.44 -4.38
N TYR A 54 13.23 -9.47 -4.06
CA TYR A 54 12.92 -9.06 -2.69
C TYR A 54 12.31 -10.20 -1.87
N GLU A 55 11.30 -10.89 -2.42
CA GLU A 55 10.66 -12.03 -1.77
C GLU A 55 11.69 -13.15 -1.46
N LYS A 56 12.53 -13.50 -2.45
CA LYS A 56 13.59 -14.52 -2.26
C LYS A 56 14.61 -14.11 -1.20
N ALA A 57 15.06 -12.85 -1.21
CA ALA A 57 15.99 -12.35 -0.21
C ALA A 57 15.39 -12.42 1.20
N LEU A 58 14.09 -12.08 1.33
CA LEU A 58 13.38 -12.15 2.61
C LEU A 58 13.20 -13.58 3.10
N GLN A 59 12.81 -14.51 2.23
CA GLN A 59 12.67 -15.93 2.56
C GLN A 59 13.99 -16.54 3.05
N ASN A 60 15.10 -16.20 2.40
CA ASN A 60 16.41 -16.73 2.76
C ASN A 60 16.90 -16.27 4.14
N LEU A 61 16.53 -15.06 4.57
CA LEU A 61 17.09 -14.47 5.79
C LEU A 61 16.14 -14.52 6.99
N ALA A 62 14.85 -14.50 6.75
CA ALA A 62 13.85 -14.35 7.80
C ALA A 62 13.11 -15.65 8.14
N ASN A 63 13.29 -16.73 7.34
CA ASN A 63 12.45 -17.95 7.44
C ASN A 63 10.94 -17.62 7.54
N SER A 64 10.53 -16.45 7.03
CA SER A 64 9.19 -15.92 7.21
C SER A 64 8.26 -16.46 6.14
N SER A 65 7.03 -16.71 6.53
CA SER A 65 5.91 -16.89 5.61
C SER A 65 5.82 -15.70 4.66
N LYS A 66 5.41 -15.95 3.42
CA LYS A 66 5.28 -14.94 2.36
C LYS A 66 4.53 -13.70 2.85
N LEU A 67 5.17 -12.55 2.75
CA LEU A 67 4.50 -11.25 2.84
C LEU A 67 3.83 -10.97 1.50
N ASN A 68 2.64 -11.51 1.29
CA ASN A 68 1.93 -11.45 0.03
C ASN A 68 0.63 -10.63 0.10
N THR A 69 0.32 -10.08 1.27
CA THR A 69 -0.85 -9.22 1.42
C THR A 69 -0.46 -7.74 1.43
N PRO A 70 -1.24 -6.86 0.79
CA PRO A 70 -0.89 -5.44 0.69
C PRO A 70 -0.71 -4.74 2.04
N ASN A 71 -1.53 -5.10 3.05
CA ASN A 71 -1.44 -4.47 4.36
C ASN A 71 -0.26 -4.97 5.19
N ASP A 72 0.14 -6.22 5.05
CA ASP A 72 1.35 -6.75 5.70
C ASP A 72 2.63 -6.11 5.09
N ILE A 73 2.66 -5.90 3.77
CA ILE A 73 3.73 -5.14 3.12
C ILE A 73 3.78 -3.71 3.65
N LEU A 74 2.63 -3.05 3.76
CA LEU A 74 2.54 -1.69 4.29
C LEU A 74 2.99 -1.62 5.76
N ALA A 75 2.62 -2.61 6.59
CA ALA A 75 3.06 -2.71 7.98
C ALA A 75 4.58 -2.87 8.10
N LEU A 76 5.20 -3.65 7.21
CA LEU A 76 6.65 -3.75 7.12
C LEU A 76 7.28 -2.40 6.76
N GLU A 77 6.76 -1.69 5.75
CA GLU A 77 7.30 -0.39 5.35
C GLU A 77 7.14 0.68 6.44
N TYR A 78 6.03 0.67 7.18
CA TYR A 78 5.87 1.52 8.37
C TYR A 78 6.89 1.16 9.44
N SER A 79 7.09 -0.13 9.72
CA SER A 79 8.09 -0.59 10.70
C SER A 79 9.50 -0.18 10.31
N ARG A 80 9.83 -0.21 9.02
CA ARG A 80 11.12 0.28 8.49
C ARG A 80 11.30 1.77 8.72
N ALA A 81 10.28 2.55 8.38
CA ALA A 81 10.31 4.01 8.50
C ALA A 81 10.31 4.50 9.96
N LEU A 82 9.85 3.66 10.90
CA LEU A 82 9.83 3.96 12.33
C LEU A 82 11.16 3.65 13.05
N GLN A 83 12.09 2.95 12.40
CA GLN A 83 13.38 2.65 13.01
C GLN A 83 14.16 3.94 13.35
N GLY A 84 14.62 4.02 14.58
CA GLY A 84 15.34 5.20 15.09
C GLY A 84 14.42 6.35 15.56
N THR A 85 13.10 6.19 15.49
CA THR A 85 12.13 7.12 16.06
C THR A 85 11.60 6.67 17.42
N ASN A 86 10.95 7.56 18.16
CA ASN A 86 10.27 7.24 19.42
C ASN A 86 8.81 6.77 19.22
N ILE A 87 8.38 6.54 17.97
CA ILE A 87 7.01 6.13 17.63
C ILE A 87 6.96 4.60 17.58
N THR A 88 6.06 4.01 18.35
CA THR A 88 5.86 2.55 18.41
C THR A 88 4.78 2.11 17.41
N PRO A 89 5.02 1.10 16.56
CA PRO A 89 3.99 0.55 15.70
C PRO A 89 2.98 -0.27 16.51
N LEU A 90 1.69 -0.14 16.16
CA LEU A 90 0.59 -0.92 16.72
C LEU A 90 -0.15 -1.64 15.59
N PHE A 91 -0.04 -2.97 15.55
CA PHE A 91 -0.68 -3.79 14.53
C PHE A 91 -2.04 -4.30 15.03
N ILE A 92 -3.08 -4.05 14.24
CA ILE A 92 -4.45 -4.46 14.52
C ILE A 92 -4.87 -5.47 13.46
N GLN A 93 -5.35 -6.63 13.89
CA GLN A 93 -5.88 -7.62 12.95
C GLN A 93 -7.07 -7.03 12.20
N ARG A 94 -7.05 -7.16 10.87
CA ARG A 94 -8.18 -6.75 10.03
C ARG A 94 -9.32 -7.77 10.18
N GLU A 95 -10.51 -7.24 10.35
CA GLU A 95 -11.73 -8.05 10.38
C GLU A 95 -12.50 -7.90 9.06
N ALA A 96 -13.04 -8.99 8.58
CA ALA A 96 -14.13 -9.18 7.63
C ALA A 96 -13.91 -8.89 6.15
N ALA A 97 -13.28 -7.89 5.63
CA ALA A 97 -13.24 -7.68 4.18
C ALA A 97 -11.84 -7.86 3.62
N ASN A 98 -11.66 -8.77 2.65
CA ASN A 98 -10.41 -8.83 1.90
C ASN A 98 -10.24 -7.56 1.05
N TYR A 99 -8.99 -7.15 0.86
CA TYR A 99 -8.68 -5.92 0.11
C TYR A 99 -9.27 -5.92 -1.32
N ASN A 100 -9.39 -7.08 -1.92
CA ASN A 100 -9.86 -7.28 -3.30
C ASN A 100 -11.35 -7.67 -3.42
N ASP A 101 -12.11 -7.66 -2.31
CA ASP A 101 -13.54 -7.98 -2.41
C ASP A 101 -14.26 -6.90 -3.20
N GLU A 102 -14.85 -7.28 -4.31
CA GLU A 102 -15.54 -6.38 -5.25
C GLU A 102 -17.01 -6.17 -4.91
N ASN A 103 -17.57 -6.96 -4.02
CA ASN A 103 -18.97 -6.89 -3.64
C ASN A 103 -19.11 -6.48 -2.16
N ILE A 104 -20.20 -5.79 -1.87
CA ILE A 104 -20.59 -5.44 -0.51
C ILE A 104 -21.37 -6.60 0.08
N GLU A 105 -20.73 -7.36 0.98
CA GLU A 105 -21.36 -8.44 1.74
C GLU A 105 -21.45 -8.02 3.21
N GLY A 106 -22.63 -7.60 3.65
CA GLY A 106 -22.85 -7.16 5.03
C GLY A 106 -22.61 -5.66 5.28
N THR A 107 -22.11 -5.31 6.48
CA THR A 107 -21.95 -3.91 6.94
C THR A 107 -20.52 -3.38 6.82
N ILE A 108 -19.55 -4.25 6.53
CA ILE A 108 -18.14 -3.87 6.33
C ILE A 108 -17.77 -4.23 4.88
N ALA A 109 -17.29 -3.23 4.16
CA ALA A 109 -16.94 -3.40 2.75
C ALA A 109 -15.53 -2.89 2.46
N SER A 110 -14.87 -3.46 1.45
CA SER A 110 -13.59 -2.96 0.95
C SER A 110 -13.77 -1.61 0.25
N ALA A 111 -12.72 -0.80 0.21
CA ALA A 111 -12.74 0.45 -0.56
C ALA A 111 -13.01 0.19 -2.06
N THR A 112 -12.59 -0.96 -2.58
CA THR A 112 -12.84 -1.38 -3.97
C THR A 112 -14.33 -1.64 -4.21
N ALA A 113 -14.99 -2.39 -3.31
CA ALA A 113 -16.43 -2.64 -3.37
C ALA A 113 -17.23 -1.34 -3.26
N ILE A 114 -16.84 -0.43 -2.37
CA ILE A 114 -17.49 0.89 -2.20
C ILE A 114 -17.37 1.72 -3.49
N ARG A 115 -16.17 1.82 -4.08
CA ARG A 115 -15.98 2.57 -5.33
C ARG A 115 -16.78 1.98 -6.48
N LYS A 116 -16.78 0.66 -6.62
CA LYS A 116 -17.58 -0.04 -7.64
C LYS A 116 -19.07 0.24 -7.48
N ALA A 117 -19.62 0.06 -6.28
CA ALA A 117 -21.02 0.35 -5.99
C ALA A 117 -21.38 1.82 -6.23
N PHE A 118 -20.47 2.76 -5.95
CA PHE A 118 -20.65 4.17 -6.23
C PHE A 118 -20.72 4.47 -7.74
N LEU A 119 -19.81 3.89 -8.52
CA LEU A 119 -19.79 4.03 -9.98
C LEU A 119 -21.01 3.40 -10.65
N GLU A 120 -21.54 2.30 -10.10
CA GLU A 120 -22.73 1.59 -10.56
C GLU A 120 -24.05 2.22 -10.05
N ASN A 121 -23.98 3.31 -9.26
CA ASN A 121 -25.11 3.94 -8.60
C ASN A 121 -25.93 3.00 -7.70
N ASN A 122 -25.28 2.01 -7.07
CA ASN A 122 -25.91 1.08 -6.15
C ASN A 122 -26.05 1.69 -4.74
N VAL A 123 -27.01 2.65 -4.63
CA VAL A 123 -27.20 3.45 -3.42
C VAL A 123 -27.58 2.61 -2.19
N ASP A 124 -28.39 1.57 -2.37
CA ASP A 124 -28.87 0.74 -1.26
C ASP A 124 -27.75 -0.06 -0.59
N SER A 125 -26.84 -0.58 -1.38
CA SER A 125 -25.65 -1.28 -0.87
C SER A 125 -24.68 -0.31 -0.18
N LEU A 126 -24.48 0.88 -0.74
CA LEU A 126 -23.62 1.92 -0.16
C LEU A 126 -24.11 2.36 1.20
N LYS A 127 -25.41 2.71 1.34
CA LYS A 127 -25.99 3.17 2.61
C LYS A 127 -25.87 2.16 3.75
N LYS A 128 -25.77 0.86 3.44
CA LYS A 128 -25.57 -0.20 4.44
C LYS A 128 -24.12 -0.32 4.89
N ALA A 129 -23.17 0.02 4.02
CA ALA A 129 -21.75 -0.27 4.21
C ALA A 129 -20.93 0.96 4.66
N ILE A 130 -21.50 2.16 4.58
CA ILE A 130 -20.78 3.39 4.95
C ILE A 130 -21.56 4.21 5.97
N PRO A 131 -20.86 4.97 6.85
CA PRO A 131 -21.51 5.89 7.78
C PRO A 131 -22.31 6.98 7.06
N GLN A 132 -23.38 7.45 7.69
CA GLN A 132 -24.29 8.42 7.11
C GLN A 132 -23.61 9.74 6.69
N ASN A 133 -22.66 10.23 7.47
CA ASN A 133 -21.90 11.44 7.15
C ASN A 133 -21.01 11.24 5.90
N VAL A 134 -20.47 10.04 5.70
CA VAL A 134 -19.71 9.69 4.49
C VAL A 134 -20.64 9.63 3.29
N TRP A 135 -21.83 9.04 3.43
CA TRP A 135 -22.85 9.06 2.38
C TRP A 135 -23.22 10.49 1.95
N GLN A 136 -23.51 11.38 2.89
CA GLN A 136 -23.83 12.77 2.60
C GLN A 136 -22.72 13.48 1.82
N ALA A 137 -21.46 13.21 2.16
CA ALA A 137 -20.32 13.75 1.41
C ALA A 137 -20.26 13.17 -0.03
N LEU A 138 -20.48 11.87 -0.20
CA LEU A 138 -20.47 11.22 -1.52
C LEU A 138 -21.64 11.68 -2.41
N GLU A 139 -22.83 11.86 -1.86
CA GLU A 139 -24.02 12.29 -2.59
C GLU A 139 -23.85 13.67 -3.24
N SER A 140 -23.06 14.54 -2.63
CA SER A 140 -22.74 15.88 -3.14
C SER A 140 -21.57 15.92 -4.14
N HIS A 141 -20.89 14.79 -4.37
CA HIS A 141 -19.69 14.73 -5.21
C HIS A 141 -19.90 13.83 -6.44
N GLN A 142 -19.28 14.21 -7.54
CA GLN A 142 -19.23 13.36 -8.72
C GLN A 142 -17.99 12.47 -8.68
N ALA A 143 -18.12 11.24 -9.17
CA ALA A 143 -16.98 10.36 -9.35
C ALA A 143 -15.98 10.99 -10.33
N ILE A 144 -14.68 10.81 -10.02
CA ILE A 144 -13.62 11.25 -10.93
C ILE A 144 -13.75 10.44 -12.24
N ASN A 145 -13.75 11.13 -13.35
CA ASN A 145 -13.74 10.52 -14.67
C ASN A 145 -12.30 10.04 -14.99
N GLU A 146 -12.03 8.77 -14.71
CA GLU A 146 -10.72 8.16 -14.97
C GLU A 146 -10.29 8.26 -16.45
N LYS A 147 -11.24 8.17 -17.38
CA LYS A 147 -10.97 8.32 -18.81
C LYS A 147 -10.47 9.73 -19.15
N LEU A 148 -11.03 10.75 -18.53
CA LEU A 148 -10.55 12.13 -18.71
C LEU A 148 -9.14 12.29 -18.15
N LEU A 149 -8.89 11.78 -16.94
CA LEU A 149 -7.56 11.80 -16.35
C LEU A 149 -6.55 11.06 -17.24
N TRP A 150 -6.90 9.87 -17.73
CA TRP A 150 -6.05 9.09 -18.64
C TRP A 150 -5.77 9.83 -19.95
N ASN A 151 -6.74 10.51 -20.51
CA ASN A 151 -6.56 11.32 -21.72
C ASN A 151 -5.56 12.46 -21.48
N LEU A 152 -5.62 13.13 -20.32
CA LEU A 152 -4.68 14.18 -19.95
C LEU A 152 -3.27 13.65 -19.77
N VAL A 153 -3.11 12.52 -19.09
CA VAL A 153 -1.82 11.83 -18.91
C VAL A 153 -1.25 11.40 -20.27
N SER A 154 -2.05 10.75 -21.10
CA SER A 154 -1.63 10.30 -22.43
C SER A 154 -1.25 11.46 -23.33
N TYR A 155 -1.99 12.56 -23.29
CA TYR A 155 -1.66 13.78 -24.03
C TYR A 155 -0.29 14.33 -23.56
N ARG A 156 -0.08 14.42 -22.24
CA ARG A 156 1.19 14.92 -21.68
C ARG A 156 2.37 14.01 -22.06
N LEU A 157 2.22 12.70 -22.00
CA LEU A 157 3.26 11.75 -22.38
C LEU A 157 3.67 11.88 -23.86
N ARG A 158 2.69 12.12 -24.75
CA ARG A 158 2.97 12.32 -26.18
C ARG A 158 3.71 13.62 -26.49
N LEU A 159 3.65 14.61 -25.61
CA LEU A 159 4.38 15.87 -25.75
C LEU A 159 5.81 15.82 -25.20
N LEU A 160 6.12 14.83 -24.37
CA LEU A 160 7.45 14.68 -23.79
C LEU A 160 8.40 13.94 -24.74
N THR A 161 9.64 14.38 -24.79
CA THR A 161 10.71 13.64 -25.43
C THR A 161 11.15 12.45 -24.58
N THR A 162 11.78 11.45 -25.19
CA THR A 162 12.33 10.29 -24.45
C THR A 162 13.28 10.71 -23.34
N SER A 163 14.11 11.73 -23.58
CA SER A 163 15.02 12.26 -22.56
C SER A 163 14.29 12.89 -21.39
N GLU A 164 13.20 13.63 -21.63
CA GLU A 164 12.38 14.20 -20.54
C GLU A 164 11.68 13.13 -19.72
N ILE A 165 11.24 12.03 -20.33
CA ILE A 165 10.63 10.90 -19.64
C ILE A 165 11.68 10.17 -18.79
N ALA A 166 12.86 9.87 -19.35
CA ALA A 166 13.94 9.19 -18.65
C ALA A 166 14.45 9.95 -17.41
N ASN A 167 14.36 11.29 -17.44
CA ASN A 167 14.73 12.13 -16.28
C ASN A 167 13.63 12.24 -15.20
N ARG A 168 12.50 11.56 -15.34
CA ARG A 168 11.46 11.54 -14.31
C ARG A 168 11.76 10.48 -13.27
N CYS A 169 11.37 10.80 -12.02
CA CYS A 169 11.48 9.87 -10.92
C CYS A 169 10.75 8.55 -11.24
N GLN A 170 11.37 7.43 -10.96
CA GLN A 170 10.83 6.07 -11.20
C GLN A 170 10.65 5.67 -12.68
N CYS A 171 11.13 6.45 -13.64
CA CYS A 171 11.26 6.00 -15.01
C CYS A 171 12.62 5.32 -15.18
N THR A 172 12.65 4.01 -15.17
CA THR A 172 13.82 3.19 -15.47
C THR A 172 13.61 2.49 -16.81
N GLU A 173 14.68 2.21 -17.52
CA GLU A 173 14.62 1.34 -18.70
C GLU A 173 14.13 -0.04 -18.24
N GLY A 174 13.01 -0.50 -18.84
CA GLY A 174 12.45 -1.83 -18.63
C GLY A 174 13.19 -2.90 -19.40
#